data_2e8f3d979c0b5f72029e3fb763e4cd7a
#
_entry.id   2e8f3d979c0b5f72029e3fb763e4cd7a
#
_cell.length_a   1.000
_cell.length_b   1.000
_cell.length_c   1.000
_cell.angle_alpha   90.00
_cell.angle_beta   90.00
_cell.angle_gamma   90.00
#
_symmetry.space_group_name_H-M   'P 1'
#
loop_
_entity.id
_entity.type
_entity.pdbx_description
1 polymer ?
#
loop_
_entity_poly.entity_id
_entity_poly.type
_entity_poly.pdbx_seq_one_letter_code
_entity_poly.pdbx_strand_id
1 'polypeptide(L)'
;MIMQFQKIDPRVTITTPFGEIKIRFYPDDAPRHVENFIKLVKMGFYDGTTFHRVVPGFIIQGGDPLSKNSDRSLHGSGSPGYWLVPETSDRPHKRGAIAMAKVPRESNSTRDFNDNGSQFYICVADCSGLDRTYTVFGEVFRGMEVVDKIVAAPRDEFDNPLQAIPMTMTVKE
;
A
#
# COMPACT_ATOMS: atom_id res chain seq x y z
N MET A 1 -17.97 20.30 -32.18
CA MET A 1 -18.21 19.99 -30.75
C MET A 1 -17.09 19.10 -30.24
N ILE A 2 -16.18 19.68 -29.47
CA ILE A 2 -15.08 18.90 -28.88
C ILE A 2 -15.67 18.23 -27.65
N MET A 3 -15.81 16.88 -27.69
CA MET A 3 -16.13 16.14 -26.48
C MET A 3 -14.91 16.25 -25.54
N GLN A 4 -15.05 17.03 -24.49
CA GLN A 4 -14.13 16.93 -23.37
C GLN A 4 -14.42 15.60 -22.69
N PHE A 5 -13.53 14.62 -22.90
CA PHE A 5 -13.53 13.45 -22.05
C PHE A 5 -13.18 13.93 -20.64
N GLN A 6 -14.15 13.85 -19.74
CA GLN A 6 -13.92 14.12 -18.35
C GLN A 6 -12.88 13.08 -17.85
N LYS A 7 -11.69 13.56 -17.48
CA LYS A 7 -10.64 12.68 -16.95
C LYS A 7 -11.17 12.06 -15.66
N ILE A 8 -11.42 10.75 -15.68
CA ILE A 8 -11.85 10.03 -14.48
C ILE A 8 -10.68 10.05 -13.50
N ASP A 9 -10.93 10.53 -12.29
CA ASP A 9 -9.94 10.64 -11.21
C ASP A 9 -10.40 9.80 -10.04
N PRO A 10 -10.13 8.46 -10.08
CA PRO A 10 -10.63 7.55 -9.05
C PRO A 10 -9.96 7.78 -7.71
N ARG A 11 -10.74 7.58 -6.65
CA ARG A 11 -10.30 7.63 -5.27
C ARG A 11 -10.57 6.29 -4.62
N VAL A 12 -9.70 5.89 -3.68
CA VAL A 12 -9.90 4.69 -2.88
C VAL A 12 -10.08 5.09 -1.42
N THR A 13 -11.06 4.47 -0.78
CA THR A 13 -11.24 4.55 0.67
C THR A 13 -10.84 3.21 1.29
N ILE A 14 -9.88 3.25 2.20
CA ILE A 14 -9.51 2.13 3.06
C ILE A 14 -10.24 2.30 4.37
N THR A 15 -11.11 1.35 4.70
CA THR A 15 -11.85 1.34 5.97
C THR A 15 -11.17 0.40 6.95
N THR A 16 -10.88 0.90 8.14
CA THR A 16 -10.21 0.15 9.22
C THR A 16 -10.99 0.31 10.53
N PRO A 17 -10.69 -0.49 11.57
CA PRO A 17 -11.30 -0.29 12.90
C PRO A 17 -11.01 1.09 13.52
N PHE A 18 -9.98 1.80 13.03
CA PHE A 18 -9.62 3.14 13.52
C PHE A 18 -10.23 4.27 12.70
N GLY A 19 -10.88 3.96 11.59
CA GLY A 19 -11.49 4.93 10.71
C GLY A 19 -11.09 4.76 9.24
N GLU A 20 -11.34 5.77 8.43
CA GLU A 20 -11.14 5.75 7.00
C GLU A 20 -9.87 6.49 6.59
N ILE A 21 -9.17 5.90 5.60
CA ILE A 21 -8.00 6.51 4.93
C ILE A 21 -8.38 6.68 3.47
N LYS A 22 -8.29 7.90 2.95
CA LYS A 22 -8.65 8.21 1.56
C LYS A 22 -7.42 8.53 0.74
N ILE A 23 -7.32 7.87 -0.41
CA ILE A 23 -6.14 7.89 -1.28
C ILE A 23 -6.51 8.43 -2.66
N ARG A 24 -5.65 9.30 -3.17
CA ARG A 24 -5.64 9.72 -4.59
C ARG A 24 -4.34 9.25 -5.24
N PHE A 25 -4.35 9.15 -6.57
CA PHE A 25 -3.28 8.48 -7.31
C PHE A 25 -2.48 9.42 -8.20
N TYR A 26 -1.31 8.94 -8.65
CA TYR A 26 -0.42 9.59 -9.60
C TYR A 26 -0.32 8.76 -10.89
N PRO A 27 -1.38 8.73 -11.74
CA PRO A 27 -1.39 7.86 -12.93
C PRO A 27 -0.38 8.27 -13.99
N ASP A 28 0.05 9.53 -14.01
CA ASP A 28 1.07 9.99 -14.96
C ASP A 28 2.47 9.46 -14.61
N ASP A 29 2.75 9.24 -13.32
CA ASP A 29 4.05 8.75 -12.86
C ASP A 29 4.12 7.23 -12.77
N ALA A 30 3.01 6.58 -12.39
CA ALA A 30 2.96 5.14 -12.14
C ALA A 30 1.66 4.53 -12.70
N PRO A 31 1.45 4.58 -14.02
CA PRO A 31 0.18 4.18 -14.63
C PRO A 31 -0.20 2.73 -14.38
N ARG A 32 0.77 1.82 -14.43
CA ARG A 32 0.51 0.38 -14.22
C ARG A 32 0.23 0.05 -12.76
N HIS A 33 0.92 0.70 -11.84
CA HIS A 33 0.67 0.54 -10.40
C HIS A 33 -0.71 1.04 -10.01
N VAL A 34 -1.11 2.20 -10.53
CA VAL A 34 -2.45 2.76 -10.27
C VAL A 34 -3.53 1.85 -10.83
N GLU A 35 -3.42 1.43 -12.10
CA GLU A 35 -4.37 0.53 -12.72
C GLU A 35 -4.49 -0.79 -11.96
N ASN A 36 -3.36 -1.39 -11.59
CA ASN A 36 -3.31 -2.63 -10.84
C ASN A 36 -3.96 -2.50 -9.45
N PHE A 37 -3.64 -1.45 -8.73
CA PHE A 37 -4.20 -1.22 -7.39
C PHE A 37 -5.72 -1.08 -7.43
N ILE A 38 -6.23 -0.28 -8.35
CA ILE A 38 -7.68 -0.08 -8.54
C ILE A 38 -8.36 -1.40 -8.93
N LYS A 39 -7.76 -2.16 -9.82
CA LYS A 39 -8.25 -3.49 -10.23
C LYS A 39 -8.38 -4.42 -9.03
N LEU A 40 -7.34 -4.50 -8.19
CA LEU A 40 -7.36 -5.35 -7.01
C LEU A 40 -8.43 -4.90 -6.00
N VAL A 41 -8.61 -3.60 -5.83
CA VAL A 41 -9.68 -3.06 -4.98
C VAL A 41 -11.06 -3.49 -5.50
N LYS A 42 -11.31 -3.33 -6.80
CA LYS A 42 -12.59 -3.72 -7.44
C LYS A 42 -12.89 -5.21 -7.33
N MET A 43 -11.86 -6.04 -7.31
CA MET A 43 -11.98 -7.49 -7.15
C MET A 43 -12.25 -7.92 -5.70
N GLY A 44 -12.19 -7.00 -4.73
CA GLY A 44 -12.27 -7.34 -3.31
C GLY A 44 -11.01 -8.02 -2.76
N PHE A 45 -9.90 -7.94 -3.49
CA PHE A 45 -8.65 -8.61 -3.12
C PHE A 45 -8.13 -8.17 -1.74
N TYR A 46 -8.23 -6.88 -1.43
CA TYR A 46 -7.72 -6.33 -0.18
C TYR A 46 -8.61 -6.56 1.03
N ASP A 47 -9.88 -6.95 0.81
CA ASP A 47 -10.83 -7.10 1.91
C ASP A 47 -10.42 -8.23 2.85
N GLY A 48 -10.25 -7.90 4.12
CA GLY A 48 -9.79 -8.82 5.16
C GLY A 48 -8.27 -8.92 5.31
N THR A 49 -7.48 -8.35 4.39
CA THR A 49 -6.03 -8.20 4.62
C THR A 49 -5.78 -7.22 5.76
N THR A 50 -4.61 -7.30 6.38
CA THR A 50 -4.29 -6.49 7.57
C THR A 50 -3.07 -5.61 7.33
N PHE A 51 -2.93 -4.57 8.17
CA PHE A 51 -1.66 -3.86 8.32
C PHE A 51 -0.74 -4.71 9.20
N HIS A 52 0.00 -5.60 8.58
CA HIS A 52 0.83 -6.60 9.27
C HIS A 52 2.19 -6.07 9.74
N ARG A 53 2.57 -4.87 9.33
CA ARG A 53 3.83 -4.24 9.75
C ARG A 53 3.61 -2.76 10.02
N VAL A 54 3.89 -2.34 11.25
CA VAL A 54 3.79 -0.94 11.67
C VAL A 54 5.10 -0.53 12.33
N VAL A 55 5.73 0.51 11.78
CA VAL A 55 7.03 1.00 12.27
C VAL A 55 6.89 2.49 12.61
N PRO A 56 6.76 2.86 13.89
CA PRO A 56 6.63 4.25 14.30
C PRO A 56 7.74 5.13 13.73
N GLY A 57 7.36 6.31 13.27
CA GLY A 57 8.29 7.26 12.66
C GLY A 57 8.71 6.89 11.23
N PHE A 58 8.16 5.80 10.68
CA PHE A 58 8.53 5.30 9.36
C PHE A 58 7.30 5.01 8.50
N ILE A 59 6.74 3.78 8.59
CA ILE A 59 5.66 3.33 7.70
C ILE A 59 4.61 2.48 8.41
N ILE A 60 3.45 2.32 7.76
CA ILE A 60 2.53 1.19 7.94
C ILE A 60 2.46 0.43 6.63
N GLN A 61 2.48 -0.89 6.68
CA GLN A 61 2.47 -1.76 5.50
C GLN A 61 1.36 -2.80 5.59
N GLY A 62 0.69 -3.02 4.48
CA GLY A 62 -0.39 -4.00 4.38
C GLY A 62 -0.58 -4.50 2.96
N GLY A 63 -1.70 -5.19 2.71
CA GLY A 63 -2.06 -5.67 1.38
C GLY A 63 -1.55 -7.06 1.03
N ASP A 64 -1.03 -7.80 2.01
CA ASP A 64 -0.64 -9.19 1.84
C ASP A 64 -1.85 -10.11 1.95
N PRO A 65 -2.18 -10.92 0.93
CA PRO A 65 -3.27 -11.88 1.03
C PRO A 65 -3.05 -12.92 2.13
N LEU A 66 -1.81 -13.25 2.48
CA LEU A 66 -1.49 -14.17 3.57
C LEU A 66 -1.68 -13.56 4.95
N SER A 67 -1.86 -12.24 5.04
CA SER A 67 -2.15 -11.58 6.33
C SER A 67 -3.54 -11.94 6.88
N LYS A 68 -4.41 -12.55 6.07
CA LYS A 68 -5.68 -13.11 6.51
C LYS A 68 -5.51 -14.41 7.30
N ASN A 69 -4.36 -15.05 7.18
CA ASN A 69 -4.07 -16.31 7.85
C ASN A 69 -3.80 -16.07 9.34
N SER A 70 -4.28 -16.98 10.19
CA SER A 70 -4.01 -16.93 11.62
C SER A 70 -2.55 -17.21 11.96
N ASP A 71 -1.82 -17.89 11.08
CA ASP A 71 -0.38 -18.11 11.22
C ASP A 71 0.38 -16.83 10.88
N ARG A 72 0.77 -16.12 11.91
CA ARG A 72 1.45 -14.81 11.79
C ARG A 72 2.82 -14.90 11.12
N SER A 73 3.45 -16.08 11.12
CA SER A 73 4.76 -16.29 10.46
C SER A 73 4.68 -16.16 8.93
N LEU A 74 3.47 -16.26 8.34
CA LEU A 74 3.24 -16.12 6.92
C LEU A 74 3.04 -14.66 6.49
N HIS A 75 2.77 -13.77 7.45
CA HIS A 75 2.46 -12.37 7.14
C HIS A 75 3.68 -11.67 6.54
N GLY A 76 3.47 -11.02 5.41
CA GLY A 76 4.50 -10.29 4.68
C GLY A 76 5.11 -11.07 3.51
N SER A 77 4.74 -12.35 3.32
CA SER A 77 5.35 -13.20 2.30
C SER A 77 4.51 -13.40 1.04
N GLY A 78 3.27 -12.92 1.01
CA GLY A 78 2.34 -13.14 -0.09
C GLY A 78 2.38 -12.08 -1.19
N SER A 79 1.66 -12.40 -2.27
CA SER A 79 1.54 -11.53 -3.44
C SER A 79 0.22 -11.83 -4.17
N PRO A 80 -0.14 -11.04 -5.20
CA PRO A 80 -1.31 -11.37 -6.01
C PRO A 80 -1.07 -12.49 -7.02
N GLY A 81 0.11 -13.10 -7.05
CA GLY A 81 0.50 -14.15 -8.00
C GLY A 81 1.24 -13.64 -9.23
N TYR A 82 1.55 -12.36 -9.27
CA TYR A 82 2.35 -11.71 -10.31
C TYR A 82 3.16 -10.57 -9.69
N TRP A 83 4.07 -9.99 -10.46
CA TRP A 83 4.95 -8.91 -10.05
C TRP A 83 4.76 -7.72 -10.98
N LEU A 84 5.10 -6.53 -10.50
CA LEU A 84 5.09 -5.32 -11.30
C LEU A 84 6.50 -4.83 -11.54
N VAL A 85 6.79 -4.42 -12.77
CA VAL A 85 8.01 -3.69 -13.08
C VAL A 85 7.95 -2.33 -12.37
N PRO A 86 9.01 -1.91 -11.65
CA PRO A 86 9.02 -0.63 -10.96
C PRO A 86 8.76 0.55 -11.89
N GLU A 87 8.01 1.53 -11.40
CA GLU A 87 7.73 2.81 -12.06
C GLU A 87 8.23 3.94 -11.17
N THR A 88 9.53 3.94 -10.90
CA THR A 88 10.16 4.95 -10.05
C THR A 88 10.11 6.33 -10.71
N SER A 89 10.00 7.36 -9.89
CA SER A 89 9.91 8.75 -10.33
C SER A 89 10.60 9.68 -9.33
N ASP A 90 10.53 10.97 -9.57
CA ASP A 90 11.03 12.00 -8.65
C ASP A 90 10.04 12.31 -7.51
N ARG A 91 8.88 11.62 -7.45
CA ARG A 91 7.93 11.80 -6.35
C ARG A 91 8.58 11.43 -5.02
N PRO A 92 8.65 12.37 -4.06
CA PRO A 92 9.28 12.08 -2.78
C PRO A 92 8.40 11.22 -1.89
N HIS A 93 9.04 10.47 -1.00
CA HIS A 93 8.38 9.74 0.08
C HIS A 93 8.10 10.70 1.26
N LYS A 94 7.16 11.62 1.06
CA LYS A 94 6.68 12.50 2.13
C LYS A 94 5.66 11.79 3.00
N ARG A 95 5.44 12.32 4.21
CA ARG A 95 4.33 11.87 5.04
C ARG A 95 3.04 11.81 4.22
N GLY A 96 2.39 10.64 4.21
CA GLY A 96 1.19 10.36 3.43
C GLY A 96 1.42 9.72 2.07
N ALA A 97 2.65 9.64 1.58
CA ALA A 97 2.93 8.92 0.33
C ALA A 97 2.56 7.45 0.46
N ILE A 98 1.94 6.89 -0.58
CA ILE A 98 1.69 5.45 -0.70
C ILE A 98 2.55 4.90 -1.82
N ALA A 99 3.26 3.82 -1.53
CA ALA A 99 4.21 3.20 -2.44
C ALA A 99 4.11 1.68 -2.38
N MET A 100 4.63 1.01 -3.41
CA MET A 100 4.60 -0.45 -3.50
C MET A 100 5.83 -1.04 -2.82
N ALA A 101 5.59 -2.04 -1.96
CA ALA A 101 6.66 -2.78 -1.31
C ALA A 101 7.36 -3.73 -2.28
N LYS A 102 8.63 -4.01 -2.00
CA LYS A 102 9.39 -5.07 -2.66
C LYS A 102 9.57 -6.20 -1.65
N VAL A 103 8.98 -7.35 -1.93
CA VAL A 103 9.08 -8.52 -1.07
C VAL A 103 9.88 -9.57 -1.83
N PRO A 104 11.04 -10.02 -1.30
CA PRO A 104 11.85 -11.04 -1.95
C PRO A 104 11.05 -12.34 -2.16
N ARG A 105 11.17 -12.93 -3.35
CA ARG A 105 10.54 -14.23 -3.66
C ARG A 105 11.28 -15.38 -3.05
N GLU A 106 12.59 -15.35 -3.23
CA GLU A 106 13.54 -16.38 -2.79
C GLU A 106 14.86 -15.69 -2.45
N SER A 107 15.58 -16.23 -1.51
CA SER A 107 16.77 -15.60 -0.90
C SER A 107 17.96 -15.36 -1.86
N ASN A 108 17.91 -15.81 -3.12
CA ASN A 108 18.99 -15.66 -4.10
C ASN A 108 18.49 -15.30 -5.50
N SER A 109 17.29 -14.77 -5.64
CA SER A 109 16.72 -14.43 -6.94
C SER A 109 17.24 -13.07 -7.43
N THR A 110 17.78 -13.03 -8.63
CA THR A 110 18.11 -11.78 -9.36
C THR A 110 16.86 -11.01 -9.77
N ARG A 111 15.64 -11.53 -9.47
CA ARG A 111 14.34 -10.93 -9.77
C ARG A 111 13.77 -10.11 -8.61
N ASP A 112 14.54 -9.92 -7.53
CA ASP A 112 14.12 -9.16 -6.34
C ASP A 112 13.96 -7.66 -6.59
N PHE A 113 14.17 -7.20 -7.82
CA PHE A 113 13.99 -5.81 -8.22
C PHE A 113 12.55 -5.44 -8.59
N ASN A 114 11.66 -6.43 -8.77
CA ASN A 114 10.27 -6.18 -9.11
C ASN A 114 9.45 -5.85 -7.86
N ASP A 115 8.42 -5.03 -8.07
CA ASP A 115 7.48 -4.66 -7.03
C ASP A 115 6.52 -5.81 -6.74
N ASN A 116 6.07 -5.92 -5.50
CA ASN A 116 5.25 -7.05 -5.02
C ASN A 116 3.93 -7.19 -5.77
N GLY A 117 3.31 -6.09 -6.16
CA GLY A 117 2.02 -6.09 -6.85
C GLY A 117 0.82 -5.86 -5.94
N SER A 118 0.85 -6.26 -4.67
CA SER A 118 -0.25 -5.96 -3.75
C SER A 118 0.18 -5.35 -2.42
N GLN A 119 1.31 -5.74 -1.86
CA GLN A 119 1.78 -5.16 -0.61
C GLN A 119 2.24 -3.72 -0.83
N PHE A 120 1.65 -2.81 -0.08
CA PHE A 120 1.93 -1.38 -0.13
C PHE A 120 2.29 -0.85 1.26
N TYR A 121 2.91 0.32 1.30
CA TYR A 121 3.14 1.02 2.55
C TYR A 121 2.75 2.50 2.43
N ILE A 122 2.39 3.07 3.58
CA ILE A 122 2.09 4.50 3.72
C ILE A 122 3.13 5.10 4.65
N CYS A 123 3.78 6.17 4.21
CA CYS A 123 4.78 6.88 5.02
C CYS A 123 4.09 7.68 6.13
N VAL A 124 4.49 7.45 7.38
CA VAL A 124 3.97 8.20 8.53
C VAL A 124 4.81 9.44 8.82
N ALA A 125 5.98 9.54 8.20
CA ALA A 125 6.90 10.66 8.24
C ALA A 125 7.58 10.76 6.88
N ASP A 126 8.42 11.78 6.69
CA ASP A 126 9.22 11.88 5.47
C ASP A 126 10.30 10.78 5.48
N CYS A 127 10.32 9.98 4.41
CA CYS A 127 11.20 8.82 4.27
C CYS A 127 12.10 8.98 3.03
N SER A 128 12.91 10.02 3.00
CA SER A 128 13.73 10.38 1.83
C SER A 128 14.72 9.30 1.41
N GLY A 129 15.11 8.40 2.32
CA GLY A 129 15.98 7.27 2.01
C GLY A 129 15.37 6.26 1.04
N LEU A 130 14.05 6.30 0.83
CA LEU A 130 13.33 5.43 -0.09
C LEU A 130 13.13 6.07 -1.47
N ASP A 131 13.46 7.35 -1.62
CA ASP A 131 13.24 8.09 -2.86
C ASP A 131 13.97 7.44 -4.03
N ARG A 132 13.28 7.38 -5.19
CA ARG A 132 13.77 6.82 -6.45
C ARG A 132 14.07 5.31 -6.43
N THR A 133 13.91 4.63 -5.29
CA THR A 133 14.09 3.19 -5.15
C THR A 133 12.77 2.45 -5.25
N TYR A 134 11.71 3.04 -4.68
CA TYR A 134 10.37 2.46 -4.65
C TYR A 134 9.39 3.27 -5.48
N THR A 135 8.35 2.61 -5.98
CA THR A 135 7.31 3.24 -6.80
C THR A 135 6.28 3.92 -5.92
N VAL A 136 6.29 5.24 -5.89
CA VAL A 136 5.24 6.07 -5.27
C VAL A 136 4.11 6.21 -6.29
N PHE A 137 2.92 5.72 -5.96
CA PHE A 137 1.79 5.74 -6.90
C PHE A 137 0.60 6.57 -6.45
N GLY A 138 0.68 7.17 -5.27
CA GLY A 138 -0.38 8.03 -4.76
C GLY A 138 -0.04 8.66 -3.41
N GLU A 139 -1.06 9.25 -2.81
CA GLU A 139 -0.95 9.84 -1.48
C GLU A 139 -2.27 9.76 -0.71
N VAL A 140 -2.17 9.78 0.60
CA VAL A 140 -3.31 9.96 1.49
C VAL A 140 -3.68 11.44 1.48
N PHE A 141 -4.91 11.76 1.09
CA PHE A 141 -5.40 13.14 1.12
C PHE A 141 -6.36 13.41 2.29
N ARG A 142 -6.85 12.36 2.95
CA ARG A 142 -7.62 12.42 4.20
C ARG A 142 -7.37 11.16 5.02
N GLY A 143 -7.31 11.32 6.34
CA GLY A 143 -7.20 10.20 7.28
C GLY A 143 -5.80 9.93 7.79
N MET A 144 -4.85 10.87 7.69
CA MET A 144 -3.53 10.66 8.29
C MET A 144 -3.60 10.46 9.81
N GLU A 145 -4.59 11.03 10.49
CA GLU A 145 -4.83 10.77 11.90
C GLU A 145 -5.18 9.31 12.17
N VAL A 146 -5.83 8.63 11.21
CA VAL A 146 -6.10 7.19 11.29
C VAL A 146 -4.80 6.40 11.11
N VAL A 147 -3.97 6.80 10.14
CA VAL A 147 -2.64 6.19 9.93
C VAL A 147 -1.79 6.31 11.20
N ASP A 148 -1.81 7.46 11.86
CA ASP A 148 -1.09 7.69 13.11
C ASP A 148 -1.57 6.78 14.24
N LYS A 149 -2.87 6.50 14.32
CA LYS A 149 -3.44 5.55 15.29
C LYS A 149 -3.00 4.13 14.99
N ILE A 150 -2.97 3.74 13.72
CA ILE A 150 -2.53 2.40 13.30
C ILE A 150 -1.07 2.18 13.66
N VAL A 151 -0.19 3.13 13.35
CA VAL A 151 1.25 2.97 13.62
C VAL A 151 1.57 2.94 15.11
N ALA A 152 0.70 3.50 15.95
CA ALA A 152 0.84 3.51 17.40
C ALA A 152 0.34 2.22 18.08
N ALA A 153 -0.27 1.30 17.34
CA ALA A 153 -0.79 0.06 17.89
C ALA A 153 0.32 -0.79 18.53
N PRO A 154 0.04 -1.46 19.65
CA PRO A 154 0.97 -2.44 20.22
C PRO A 154 1.33 -3.51 19.19
N ARG A 155 2.63 -3.81 19.09
CA ARG A 155 3.16 -4.72 18.08
C ARG A 155 4.11 -5.75 18.70
N ASP A 156 4.31 -6.85 17.97
CA ASP A 156 5.27 -7.88 18.35
C ASP A 156 6.71 -7.52 17.90
N GLU A 157 7.65 -8.43 18.12
CA GLU A 157 9.06 -8.25 17.75
C GLU A 157 9.31 -8.13 16.24
N PHE A 158 8.33 -8.51 15.41
CA PHE A 158 8.37 -8.39 13.95
C PHE A 158 7.57 -7.21 13.42
N ASP A 159 7.20 -6.27 14.30
CA ASP A 159 6.41 -5.08 13.97
C ASP A 159 4.97 -5.37 13.51
N ASN A 160 4.47 -6.58 13.77
CA ASN A 160 3.09 -6.94 13.46
C ASN A 160 2.18 -6.57 14.64
N PRO A 161 1.11 -5.79 14.43
CA PRO A 161 0.19 -5.46 15.52
C PRO A 161 -0.29 -6.69 16.28
N LEU A 162 -0.27 -6.64 17.62
CA LEU A 162 -0.70 -7.75 18.47
C LEU A 162 -2.16 -8.11 18.22
N GLN A 163 -3.01 -7.10 18.00
CA GLN A 163 -4.37 -7.27 17.56
C GLN A 163 -4.43 -6.92 16.07
N ALA A 164 -4.90 -7.85 15.25
CA ALA A 164 -5.00 -7.65 13.82
C ALA A 164 -5.79 -6.39 13.47
N ILE A 165 -5.29 -5.62 12.49
CA ILE A 165 -5.94 -4.41 11.99
C ILE A 165 -6.37 -4.69 10.54
N PRO A 166 -7.59 -5.24 10.34
CA PRO A 166 -8.07 -5.56 9.00
C PRO A 166 -8.54 -4.30 8.27
N MET A 167 -8.58 -4.42 6.93
CA MET A 167 -9.09 -3.37 6.08
C MET A 167 -10.11 -3.90 5.09
N THR A 168 -10.95 -3.01 4.59
CA THR A 168 -11.74 -3.16 3.38
C THR A 168 -11.50 -1.96 2.50
N MET A 169 -11.64 -2.12 1.18
CA MET A 169 -11.39 -1.02 0.26
C MET A 169 -12.53 -0.85 -0.74
N THR A 170 -12.86 0.41 -1.04
CA THR A 170 -13.83 0.77 -2.07
C THR A 170 -13.25 1.81 -3.01
N VAL A 171 -13.67 1.77 -4.28
CA VAL A 171 -13.31 2.75 -5.30
C VAL A 171 -14.50 3.65 -5.59
N LYS A 172 -14.23 4.95 -5.64
CA LYS A 172 -15.17 5.95 -6.15
C LYS A 172 -14.55 6.60 -7.40
N GLU A 173 -15.23 6.46 -8.49
CA GLU A 173 -14.85 7.06 -9.77
C GLU A 173 -15.51 8.41 -10.00
#